data_22733bad875b348089d47dc39e312c76
#
_entry.id   22733bad875b348089d47dc39e312c76
#
_cell.length_a   1.000
_cell.length_b   1.000
_cell.length_c   1.000
_cell.angle_alpha   90.00
_cell.angle_beta   90.00
_cell.angle_gamma   90.00
#
_symmetry.space_group_name_H-M   'P 1'
#
loop_
_entity.id
_entity.type
_entity.pdbx_description
1 polymer ?
#
loop_
_entity_poly.entity_id
_entity_poly.type
_entity_poly.pdbx_seq_one_letter_code
_entity_poly.pdbx_strand_id
1 'polypeptide(L)'
;IIYIILAMFTWFQLLHFSYFGTWIFPLEYMLFFTKFKEVFDTFKSVTNIIIIPTIMFFILLVCIYYLLKISENKRLKVPYLSYFLIIAIFINPISLYVKDNTRKGHRPSVEYYPIKNSYLSISHLFAIILPKKFISHYSGLEQPIVSTPNLILKNPNINVVVIMGESANRNFMSLYGYHIKSTPYLDTLKNDKNFIYKNAISSGVVTDVGIPNFFNMIKQPDGVPQAISQNTCLFKMAKENGFQTYFYSAQAQNQLAQLKSYLCTNFIDDYFDGTNLTKEASTPALDEYLITKIDDIDFSKPSFIALHQRASHSPFYDTYPKEFEIYNKENIEDKTLSQTLIDYLNSVRYTDYVIENIIKKISEKTDRPTYFIFTSDHSTSIEKNRNGHGRLDFDSVWQIPFFVYGINNPKDLNNNFQDFPYISHYQVGDLVSYLLGYQKHYDYFNTKEDYYVCGADISGFDGILKISFDEKNDLTKDFDFIK
;
A
#
# COMPACT_ATOMS: atom_id res chain seq x y z
N ILE A 1 -12.25 -25.99 26.54
CA ILE A 1 -11.37 -24.88 26.18
C ILE A 1 -10.85 -25.06 24.75
N ILE A 2 -10.17 -26.16 24.41
CA ILE A 2 -9.56 -26.38 23.07
C ILE A 2 -10.59 -26.23 21.94
N TYR A 3 -11.77 -26.83 22.08
CA TYR A 3 -12.83 -26.72 21.07
C TYR A 3 -13.33 -25.28 20.87
N ILE A 4 -13.38 -24.48 21.93
CA ILE A 4 -13.76 -23.06 21.84
C ILE A 4 -12.68 -22.28 21.09
N ILE A 5 -11.41 -22.53 21.37
CA ILE A 5 -10.27 -21.91 20.70
C ILE A 5 -10.30 -22.25 19.20
N LEU A 6 -10.50 -23.53 18.84
CA LEU A 6 -10.59 -23.96 17.44
C LEU A 6 -11.81 -23.34 16.74
N ALA A 7 -12.95 -23.21 17.42
CA ALA A 7 -14.13 -22.55 16.88
C ALA A 7 -13.86 -21.07 16.63
N MET A 8 -13.19 -20.37 17.55
CA MET A 8 -12.79 -18.95 17.36
C MET A 8 -11.84 -18.79 16.16
N PHE A 9 -10.82 -19.62 16.04
CA PHE A 9 -9.94 -19.57 14.87
C PHE A 9 -10.69 -19.83 13.56
N THR A 10 -11.61 -20.78 13.56
CA THR A 10 -12.45 -21.04 12.38
C THR A 10 -13.32 -19.84 12.04
N TRP A 11 -13.89 -19.19 13.04
CA TRP A 11 -14.70 -17.97 12.85
C TRP A 11 -13.89 -16.82 12.28
N PHE A 12 -12.72 -16.51 12.84
CA PHE A 12 -11.83 -15.48 12.30
C PHE A 12 -11.44 -15.77 10.86
N GLN A 13 -11.10 -16.99 10.52
CA GLN A 13 -10.79 -17.40 9.15
C GLN A 13 -11.99 -17.18 8.21
N LEU A 14 -13.20 -17.54 8.64
CA LEU A 14 -14.41 -17.35 7.84
C LEU A 14 -14.76 -15.87 7.64
N LEU A 15 -14.57 -15.03 8.67
CA LEU A 15 -14.75 -13.58 8.55
C LEU A 15 -13.78 -13.02 7.52
N HIS A 16 -12.50 -13.34 7.63
CA HIS A 16 -11.47 -12.90 6.72
C HIS A 16 -11.76 -13.37 5.29
N PHE A 17 -12.09 -14.64 5.12
CA PHE A 17 -12.42 -15.20 3.81
C PHE A 17 -13.65 -14.53 3.18
N SER A 18 -14.66 -14.17 3.98
CA SER A 18 -15.86 -13.51 3.46
C SER A 18 -15.60 -12.11 2.90
N TYR A 19 -14.59 -11.42 3.42
CA TYR A 19 -14.22 -10.09 2.98
C TYR A 19 -13.10 -10.10 1.94
N PHE A 20 -11.97 -10.76 2.27
CA PHE A 20 -10.77 -10.78 1.42
C PHE A 20 -10.78 -11.90 0.36
N GLY A 21 -11.67 -12.89 0.45
CA GLY A 21 -11.70 -14.07 -0.43
C GLY A 21 -10.56 -15.06 -0.19
N THR A 22 -9.79 -14.89 0.88
CA THR A 22 -8.61 -15.69 1.22
C THR A 22 -8.55 -15.97 2.71
N TRP A 23 -7.75 -16.98 3.10
CA TRP A 23 -7.49 -17.28 4.51
C TRP A 23 -6.44 -16.36 5.10
N ILE A 24 -6.46 -16.13 6.41
CA ILE A 24 -5.51 -15.30 7.14
C ILE A 24 -4.09 -15.83 6.99
N PHE A 25 -3.17 -14.95 6.56
CA PHE A 25 -1.73 -15.25 6.49
C PHE A 25 -1.03 -15.03 7.84
N PRO A 26 0.20 -15.57 8.00
CA PRO A 26 0.94 -15.41 9.25
C PRO A 26 1.14 -13.97 9.70
N LEU A 27 1.48 -13.06 8.76
CA LEU A 27 1.73 -11.66 9.05
C LEU A 27 0.44 -10.91 9.45
N GLU A 28 -0.71 -11.29 8.88
CA GLU A 28 -2.01 -10.69 9.18
C GLU A 28 -2.44 -10.95 10.63
N TYR A 29 -2.04 -12.09 11.22
CA TYR A 29 -2.21 -12.30 12.66
C TYR A 29 -1.43 -11.27 13.50
N MET A 30 -0.26 -10.86 13.05
CA MET A 30 0.51 -9.82 13.73
C MET A 30 -0.14 -8.44 13.56
N LEU A 31 -0.66 -8.12 12.39
CA LEU A 31 -1.37 -6.86 12.11
C LEU A 31 -2.60 -6.69 13.01
N PHE A 32 -3.30 -7.78 13.32
CA PHE A 32 -4.41 -7.74 14.29
C PHE A 32 -4.01 -7.15 15.65
N PHE A 33 -2.79 -7.41 16.12
CA PHE A 33 -2.30 -6.86 17.38
C PHE A 33 -1.70 -5.46 17.25
N THR A 34 -1.07 -5.15 16.13
CA THR A 34 -0.35 -3.88 15.93
C THR A 34 -1.25 -2.76 15.40
N LYS A 35 -2.30 -3.10 14.61
CA LYS A 35 -3.24 -2.17 13.98
C LYS A 35 -4.70 -2.48 14.37
N PHE A 36 -4.93 -2.82 15.63
CA PHE A 36 -6.25 -3.28 16.12
C PHE A 36 -7.40 -2.33 15.80
N LYS A 37 -7.18 -1.00 15.90
CA LYS A 37 -8.22 -0.01 15.60
C LYS A 37 -8.65 -0.07 14.14
N GLU A 38 -7.70 -0.13 13.21
CA GLU A 38 -7.93 -0.22 11.77
C GLU A 38 -8.70 -1.50 11.41
N VAL A 39 -8.27 -2.64 11.97
CA VAL A 39 -8.96 -3.92 11.82
C VAL A 39 -10.40 -3.84 12.35
N PHE A 40 -10.61 -3.19 13.50
CA PHE A 40 -11.92 -3.06 14.12
C PHE A 40 -12.85 -2.11 13.34
N ASP A 41 -12.32 -1.02 12.79
CA ASP A 41 -13.09 -0.10 11.96
C ASP A 41 -13.47 -0.75 10.62
N THR A 42 -12.57 -1.51 10.00
CA THR A 42 -12.90 -2.36 8.83
C THR A 42 -14.00 -3.37 9.18
N PHE A 43 -13.90 -4.04 10.33
CA PHE A 43 -14.92 -4.99 10.80
C PHE A 43 -16.30 -4.33 10.92
N LYS A 44 -16.39 -3.11 11.45
CA LYS A 44 -17.66 -2.36 11.52
C LYS A 44 -18.24 -2.03 10.15
N SER A 45 -17.39 -1.65 9.20
CA SER A 45 -17.82 -1.27 7.86
C SER A 45 -18.38 -2.43 7.04
N VAL A 46 -18.02 -3.67 7.37
CA VAL A 46 -18.41 -4.88 6.63
C VAL A 46 -19.41 -5.76 7.35
N THR A 47 -20.17 -5.22 8.32
CA THR A 47 -21.12 -5.97 9.15
C THR A 47 -22.07 -6.85 8.34
N ASN A 48 -22.53 -6.40 7.18
CA ASN A 48 -23.43 -7.18 6.31
C ASN A 48 -22.79 -8.46 5.76
N ILE A 49 -21.48 -8.46 5.55
CA ILE A 49 -20.73 -9.59 5.00
C ILE A 49 -20.46 -10.63 6.08
N ILE A 50 -20.26 -10.19 7.33
CA ILE A 50 -19.86 -11.05 8.44
C ILE A 50 -21.03 -11.74 9.17
N ILE A 51 -22.28 -11.38 8.86
CA ILE A 51 -23.47 -11.98 9.51
C ILE A 51 -23.49 -13.49 9.35
N ILE A 52 -23.33 -14.01 8.13
CA ILE A 52 -23.40 -15.44 7.84
C ILE A 52 -22.30 -16.22 8.58
N PRO A 53 -21.00 -15.86 8.48
CA PRO A 53 -19.95 -16.52 9.27
C PRO A 53 -20.19 -16.47 10.77
N THR A 54 -20.76 -15.38 11.27
CA THR A 54 -21.07 -15.25 12.71
C THR A 54 -22.22 -16.18 13.14
N ILE A 55 -23.26 -16.30 12.34
CA ILE A 55 -24.34 -17.27 12.61
C ILE A 55 -23.78 -18.70 12.59
N MET A 56 -22.95 -19.05 11.60
CA MET A 56 -22.29 -20.36 11.52
C MET A 56 -21.41 -20.64 12.76
N PHE A 57 -20.71 -19.64 13.26
CA PHE A 57 -19.92 -19.76 14.49
C PHE A 57 -20.78 -20.10 15.70
N PHE A 58 -21.92 -19.42 15.91
CA PHE A 58 -22.83 -19.72 17.02
C PHE A 58 -23.45 -21.09 16.88
N ILE A 59 -23.86 -21.52 15.69
CA ILE A 59 -24.35 -22.89 15.44
C ILE A 59 -23.25 -23.89 15.82
N LEU A 60 -22.00 -23.67 15.41
CA LEU A 60 -20.89 -24.55 15.77
C LEU A 60 -20.70 -24.65 17.29
N LEU A 61 -20.76 -23.51 18.01
CA LEU A 61 -20.65 -23.51 19.48
C LEU A 61 -21.79 -24.33 20.15
N VAL A 62 -23.03 -24.20 19.65
CA VAL A 62 -24.15 -24.96 20.13
C VAL A 62 -23.95 -26.48 19.88
N CYS A 63 -23.50 -26.84 18.68
CA CYS A 63 -23.17 -28.23 18.36
C CYS A 63 -22.05 -28.79 19.27
N ILE A 64 -20.98 -28.03 19.49
CA ILE A 64 -19.89 -28.40 20.40
C ILE A 64 -20.42 -28.61 21.81
N TYR A 65 -21.27 -27.71 22.31
CA TYR A 65 -21.89 -27.84 23.65
C TYR A 65 -22.65 -29.14 23.79
N TYR A 66 -23.53 -29.48 22.84
CA TYR A 66 -24.29 -30.71 22.88
C TYR A 66 -23.44 -31.97 22.78
N LEU A 67 -22.38 -31.95 21.90
CA LEU A 67 -21.44 -33.06 21.79
C LEU A 67 -20.66 -33.27 23.08
N LEU A 68 -20.23 -32.22 23.74
CA LEU A 68 -19.54 -32.30 25.04
C LEU A 68 -20.48 -32.86 26.12
N LYS A 69 -21.73 -32.39 26.15
CA LYS A 69 -22.76 -32.90 27.10
C LYS A 69 -23.03 -34.39 26.92
N ILE A 70 -23.13 -34.88 25.68
CA ILE A 70 -23.30 -36.29 25.37
C ILE A 70 -22.03 -37.09 25.77
N SER A 71 -20.85 -36.52 25.61
CA SER A 71 -19.56 -37.18 25.89
C SER A 71 -19.23 -37.24 27.40
N GLU A 72 -19.84 -36.40 28.22
CA GLU A 72 -19.63 -36.39 29.69
C GLU A 72 -19.84 -37.76 30.33
N ASN A 73 -20.74 -38.58 29.79
CA ASN A 73 -21.03 -39.94 30.28
C ASN A 73 -20.06 -41.00 29.77
N LYS A 74 -19.10 -40.65 28.88
CA LYS A 74 -18.10 -41.59 28.30
C LYS A 74 -16.68 -41.07 28.49
N ARG A 75 -16.20 -41.09 29.73
CA ARG A 75 -14.80 -40.74 30.01
C ARG A 75 -13.83 -41.76 29.45
N LEU A 76 -13.26 -41.49 28.29
CA LEU A 76 -12.12 -42.23 27.79
C LEU A 76 -10.90 -41.86 28.62
N LYS A 77 -10.35 -42.81 29.39
CA LYS A 77 -9.06 -42.66 30.07
C LYS A 77 -7.92 -42.86 29.07
N VAL A 78 -7.54 -41.78 28.36
CA VAL A 78 -6.42 -41.83 27.40
C VAL A 78 -5.44 -40.67 27.65
N PRO A 79 -4.83 -40.61 28.87
CA PRO A 79 -3.92 -39.49 29.18
C PRO A 79 -2.72 -39.43 28.24
N TYR A 80 -2.16 -40.55 27.82
CA TYR A 80 -1.01 -40.61 26.93
C TYR A 80 -1.30 -40.08 25.53
N LEU A 81 -2.50 -40.28 24.97
CA LEU A 81 -2.90 -39.75 23.69
C LEU A 81 -2.96 -38.23 23.72
N SER A 82 -3.43 -37.65 24.83
CA SER A 82 -3.47 -36.19 25.00
C SER A 82 -2.08 -35.56 25.01
N TYR A 83 -1.12 -36.16 25.69
CA TYR A 83 0.29 -35.73 25.67
C TYR A 83 0.90 -35.84 24.28
N PHE A 84 0.65 -36.97 23.59
CA PHE A 84 1.12 -37.17 22.22
C PHE A 84 0.55 -36.10 21.27
N LEU A 85 -0.75 -35.78 21.35
CA LEU A 85 -1.37 -34.75 20.53
C LEU A 85 -0.82 -33.33 20.83
N ILE A 86 -0.54 -33.02 22.10
CA ILE A 86 0.12 -31.77 22.49
C ILE A 86 1.50 -31.69 21.85
N ILE A 87 2.30 -32.74 21.94
CA ILE A 87 3.65 -32.78 21.33
C ILE A 87 3.54 -32.65 19.79
N ALA A 88 2.57 -33.33 19.18
CA ALA A 88 2.36 -33.29 17.73
C ALA A 88 2.06 -31.88 17.21
N ILE A 89 1.41 -31.01 18.00
CA ILE A 89 1.16 -29.61 17.65
C ILE A 89 2.47 -28.84 17.45
N PHE A 90 3.53 -29.17 18.18
CA PHE A 90 4.82 -28.50 18.09
C PHE A 90 5.74 -29.02 16.98
N ILE A 91 5.40 -30.15 16.35
CA ILE A 91 6.25 -30.76 15.29
C ILE A 91 6.44 -29.79 14.12
N ASN A 92 5.36 -29.17 13.64
CA ASN A 92 5.43 -28.25 12.50
C ASN A 92 6.19 -26.96 12.83
N PRO A 93 5.91 -26.23 13.94
CA PRO A 93 6.71 -25.06 14.31
C PRO A 93 8.19 -25.36 14.47
N ILE A 94 8.55 -26.47 15.14
CA ILE A 94 9.94 -26.90 15.33
C ILE A 94 10.58 -27.25 13.98
N SER A 95 9.88 -28.00 13.14
CA SER A 95 10.36 -28.35 11.80
C SER A 95 10.60 -27.12 10.93
N LEU A 96 9.70 -26.14 10.97
CA LEU A 96 9.87 -24.87 10.27
C LEU A 96 11.09 -24.10 10.80
N TYR A 97 11.21 -23.95 12.11
CA TYR A 97 12.33 -23.24 12.73
C TYR A 97 13.69 -23.88 12.38
N VAL A 98 13.77 -25.21 12.40
CA VAL A 98 15.02 -25.93 12.09
C VAL A 98 15.34 -25.93 10.59
N LYS A 99 14.33 -25.99 9.72
CA LYS A 99 14.51 -26.04 8.26
C LYS A 99 14.69 -24.66 7.62
N ASP A 100 14.33 -23.59 8.31
CA ASP A 100 14.43 -22.25 7.78
C ASP A 100 15.86 -21.69 7.79
N ASN A 101 16.82 -22.51 7.42
CA ASN A 101 18.14 -22.04 6.99
C ASN A 101 18.11 -21.41 5.58
N THR A 102 16.99 -21.52 4.88
CA THR A 102 16.80 -20.89 3.58
C THR A 102 16.00 -19.63 3.79
N ARG A 103 16.58 -18.49 3.55
CA ARG A 103 16.07 -17.13 3.57
C ARG A 103 14.86 -16.88 2.63
N LYS A 104 14.07 -17.90 2.37
CA LYS A 104 12.89 -17.81 1.51
C LYS A 104 11.72 -17.33 2.35
N GLY A 105 11.12 -16.22 1.95
CA GLY A 105 9.82 -15.81 2.40
C GLY A 105 8.78 -16.84 2.00
N HIS A 106 8.64 -17.91 2.79
CA HIS A 106 7.64 -18.92 2.52
C HIS A 106 6.28 -18.39 2.96
N ARG A 107 5.44 -18.08 1.98
CA ARG A 107 4.01 -18.09 2.24
C ARG A 107 3.61 -19.53 2.55
N PRO A 108 2.96 -19.79 3.71
CA PRO A 108 2.35 -21.10 3.89
C PRO A 108 1.37 -21.31 2.75
N SER A 109 1.40 -22.47 2.12
CA SER A 109 0.45 -22.82 1.07
C SER A 109 -0.96 -22.55 1.59
N VAL A 110 -1.75 -21.78 0.85
CA VAL A 110 -3.14 -21.49 1.21
C VAL A 110 -3.93 -22.77 1.05
N GLU A 111 -4.24 -23.40 2.15
CA GLU A 111 -4.99 -24.64 2.17
C GLU A 111 -6.50 -24.35 2.27
N TYR A 112 -7.31 -25.20 1.67
CA TYR A 112 -8.76 -25.03 1.62
C TYR A 112 -9.49 -25.22 2.96
N TYR A 113 -8.77 -25.57 4.04
CA TYR A 113 -9.34 -25.86 5.34
C TYR A 113 -8.96 -24.80 6.39
N PRO A 114 -9.93 -24.07 6.97
CA PRO A 114 -9.69 -23.00 7.91
C PRO A 114 -8.80 -23.39 9.10
N ILE A 115 -9.07 -24.56 9.70
CA ILE A 115 -8.33 -25.05 10.87
C ILE A 115 -6.87 -25.36 10.51
N LYS A 116 -6.65 -26.03 9.36
CA LYS A 116 -5.29 -26.34 8.91
C LYS A 116 -4.53 -25.08 8.56
N ASN A 117 -5.16 -24.13 7.87
CA ASN A 117 -4.55 -22.85 7.58
C ASN A 117 -4.20 -22.08 8.85
N SER A 118 -5.09 -22.01 9.84
CA SER A 118 -4.79 -21.38 11.13
C SER A 118 -3.56 -22.02 11.79
N TYR A 119 -3.50 -23.34 11.81
CA TYR A 119 -2.37 -24.06 12.38
C TYR A 119 -1.04 -23.76 11.64
N LEU A 120 -1.05 -23.78 10.32
CA LEU A 120 0.13 -23.48 9.50
C LEU A 120 0.55 -22.02 9.64
N SER A 121 -0.36 -21.09 9.56
CA SER A 121 -0.08 -19.66 9.68
C SER A 121 0.45 -19.29 11.07
N ILE A 122 -0.14 -19.83 12.14
CA ILE A 122 0.32 -19.63 13.52
C ILE A 122 1.68 -20.30 13.74
N SER A 123 1.89 -21.50 13.19
CA SER A 123 3.18 -22.17 13.26
C SER A 123 4.28 -21.34 12.60
N HIS A 124 4.00 -20.76 11.43
CA HIS A 124 4.93 -19.90 10.70
C HIS A 124 5.18 -18.58 11.45
N LEU A 125 4.14 -17.98 12.01
CA LEU A 125 4.27 -16.77 12.84
C LEU A 125 5.24 -16.99 14.00
N PHE A 126 5.07 -18.07 14.77
CA PHE A 126 5.91 -18.33 15.94
C PHE A 126 7.28 -18.90 15.60
N ALA A 127 7.41 -19.68 14.54
CA ALA A 127 8.68 -20.30 14.18
C ALA A 127 9.61 -19.38 13.40
N ILE A 128 9.06 -18.45 12.62
CA ILE A 128 9.80 -17.66 11.63
C ILE A 128 9.65 -16.16 11.85
N ILE A 129 8.43 -15.63 11.81
CA ILE A 129 8.22 -14.17 11.82
C ILE A 129 8.66 -13.55 13.16
N LEU A 130 8.12 -14.05 14.27
CA LEU A 130 8.43 -13.49 15.59
C LEU A 130 9.92 -13.64 15.96
N PRO A 131 10.57 -14.80 15.80
CA PRO A 131 12.00 -14.90 16.07
C PRO A 131 12.84 -13.94 15.23
N LYS A 132 12.57 -13.82 13.94
CA LYS A 132 13.31 -12.92 13.05
C LYS A 132 13.11 -11.46 13.42
N LYS A 133 11.89 -11.07 13.79
CA LYS A 133 11.60 -9.70 14.23
C LYS A 133 12.34 -9.31 15.52
N PHE A 134 12.55 -10.26 16.43
CA PHE A 134 13.19 -10.01 17.73
C PHE A 134 14.70 -10.27 17.74
N ILE A 135 15.24 -11.13 16.88
CA ILE A 135 16.61 -11.65 17.00
C ILE A 135 17.55 -11.11 15.92
N SER A 136 17.06 -10.77 14.72
CA SER A 136 17.94 -10.28 13.66
C SER A 136 17.20 -9.37 12.68
N HIS A 137 17.95 -8.41 12.12
CA HIS A 137 17.54 -7.81 10.87
C HIS A 137 17.53 -8.90 9.79
N TYR A 138 16.35 -9.21 9.28
CA TYR A 138 16.24 -10.15 8.17
C TYR A 138 16.82 -9.48 6.92
N SER A 139 17.89 -10.02 6.39
CA SER A 139 18.38 -9.71 5.06
C SER A 139 17.99 -10.86 4.13
N GLY A 140 16.83 -10.75 3.49
CA GLY A 140 16.36 -11.77 2.53
C GLY A 140 17.22 -11.83 1.29
N LEU A 141 17.54 -10.66 0.77
CA LEU A 141 18.43 -10.41 -0.35
C LEU A 141 19.34 -9.27 0.07
N GLU A 142 20.62 -9.54 0.23
CA GLU A 142 21.61 -8.47 0.36
C GLU A 142 21.72 -7.77 -0.99
N GLN A 143 20.98 -6.68 -1.15
CA GLN A 143 21.16 -5.79 -2.29
C GLN A 143 22.34 -4.85 -2.02
N PRO A 144 23.18 -4.60 -3.01
CA PRO A 144 24.21 -3.56 -2.88
C PRO A 144 23.56 -2.23 -2.57
N ILE A 145 24.08 -1.51 -1.58
CA ILE A 145 23.64 -0.15 -1.29
C ILE A 145 24.01 0.75 -2.45
N VAL A 146 23.03 1.36 -3.08
CA VAL A 146 23.23 2.29 -4.20
C VAL A 146 23.70 3.62 -3.65
N SER A 147 24.72 4.22 -4.28
CA SER A 147 25.19 5.56 -3.96
C SER A 147 24.24 6.64 -4.47
N THR A 148 24.32 7.84 -3.92
CA THR A 148 23.61 9.02 -4.42
C THR A 148 23.98 9.24 -5.90
N PRO A 149 23.00 9.45 -6.80
CA PRO A 149 23.27 9.78 -8.19
C PRO A 149 24.09 11.06 -8.34
N ASN A 150 24.85 11.20 -9.44
CA ASN A 150 25.66 12.39 -9.68
C ASN A 150 24.77 13.63 -9.84
N LEU A 151 25.16 14.73 -9.23
CA LEU A 151 24.52 16.03 -9.43
C LEU A 151 24.93 16.60 -10.81
N ILE A 152 23.94 16.84 -11.68
CA ILE A 152 24.13 17.37 -13.04
C ILE A 152 23.65 18.82 -13.20
N LEU A 153 22.72 19.26 -12.33
CA LEU A 153 22.20 20.63 -12.32
C LEU A 153 22.10 21.15 -10.89
N LYS A 154 22.89 22.11 -10.53
CA LYS A 154 22.90 22.71 -9.19
C LYS A 154 21.80 23.76 -9.06
N ASN A 155 21.06 23.71 -7.96
CA ASN A 155 20.01 24.66 -7.58
C ASN A 155 19.02 24.93 -8.74
N PRO A 156 18.31 23.93 -9.29
CA PRO A 156 17.33 24.14 -10.35
C PRO A 156 16.21 25.07 -9.86
N ASN A 157 15.86 26.07 -10.67
CA ASN A 157 14.83 27.04 -10.31
C ASN A 157 13.43 26.54 -10.68
N ILE A 158 13.02 25.46 -10.07
CA ILE A 158 11.70 24.81 -10.27
C ILE A 158 11.08 24.41 -8.94
N ASN A 159 9.79 24.09 -8.95
CA ASN A 159 9.15 23.35 -7.88
C ASN A 159 8.83 21.92 -8.35
N VAL A 160 8.94 20.96 -7.44
CA VAL A 160 8.57 19.58 -7.65
C VAL A 160 7.54 19.19 -6.59
N VAL A 161 6.34 18.82 -7.01
CA VAL A 161 5.22 18.46 -6.14
C VAL A 161 4.86 17.02 -6.39
N VAL A 162 5.09 16.16 -5.42
CA VAL A 162 4.65 14.76 -5.42
C VAL A 162 3.33 14.68 -4.68
N ILE A 163 2.26 14.33 -5.38
CA ILE A 163 0.96 14.00 -4.79
C ILE A 163 0.91 12.48 -4.69
N MET A 164 1.04 11.97 -3.48
CA MET A 164 0.98 10.54 -3.19
C MET A 164 -0.46 10.19 -2.81
N GLY A 165 -1.18 9.51 -3.72
CA GLY A 165 -2.49 8.95 -3.44
C GLY A 165 -2.42 7.78 -2.47
N GLU A 166 -3.51 7.48 -1.84
CA GLU A 166 -3.71 6.32 -0.97
C GLU A 166 -4.64 5.32 -1.67
N SER A 167 -4.20 4.07 -1.81
CA SER A 167 -5.01 2.96 -2.35
C SER A 167 -5.66 3.24 -3.72
N ALA A 168 -5.12 4.17 -4.53
CA ALA A 168 -5.71 4.56 -5.79
C ALA A 168 -5.51 3.50 -6.88
N ASN A 169 -6.62 2.99 -7.41
CA ASN A 169 -6.64 1.96 -8.43
C ASN A 169 -6.95 2.58 -9.80
N ARG A 170 -5.96 2.54 -10.73
CA ARG A 170 -6.14 3.10 -12.08
C ARG A 170 -7.31 2.49 -12.85
N ASN A 171 -7.67 1.22 -12.57
CA ASN A 171 -8.73 0.53 -13.29
C ASN A 171 -10.14 1.12 -13.03
N PHE A 172 -10.28 1.95 -11.98
CA PHE A 172 -11.50 2.67 -11.65
C PHE A 172 -11.42 4.17 -11.96
N MET A 173 -10.38 4.62 -12.68
CA MET A 173 -10.22 6.02 -13.10
C MET A 173 -10.60 6.20 -14.57
N SER A 174 -11.48 7.18 -14.87
CA SER A 174 -11.87 7.49 -16.25
C SER A 174 -10.71 7.97 -17.11
N LEU A 175 -9.66 8.55 -16.52
CA LEU A 175 -8.39 8.86 -17.18
C LEU A 175 -7.82 7.63 -17.92
N TYR A 176 -7.98 6.44 -17.35
CA TYR A 176 -7.49 5.15 -17.90
C TYR A 176 -8.58 4.36 -18.64
N GLY A 177 -9.73 4.98 -18.91
CA GLY A 177 -10.80 4.38 -19.72
C GLY A 177 -11.90 3.69 -18.93
N TYR A 178 -11.97 3.87 -17.60
CA TYR A 178 -13.12 3.39 -16.84
C TYR A 178 -14.40 4.11 -17.31
N HIS A 179 -15.49 3.38 -17.47
CA HIS A 179 -16.71 3.89 -18.09
C HIS A 179 -17.47 4.95 -17.27
N ILE A 180 -17.27 4.99 -15.95
CA ILE A 180 -17.84 6.01 -15.07
C ILE A 180 -16.85 7.18 -14.95
N LYS A 181 -17.31 8.42 -15.05
CA LYS A 181 -16.48 9.63 -14.98
C LYS A 181 -15.94 9.90 -13.57
N SER A 182 -15.06 9.05 -13.10
CA SER A 182 -14.47 9.12 -11.76
C SER A 182 -13.35 10.16 -11.63
N THR A 183 -12.71 10.57 -12.73
CA THR A 183 -11.60 11.55 -12.74
C THR A 183 -11.82 12.63 -13.83
N PRO A 184 -12.92 13.40 -13.80
CA PRO A 184 -13.25 14.33 -14.88
C PRO A 184 -12.27 15.49 -15.05
N TYR A 185 -11.60 15.97 -13.99
CA TYR A 185 -10.56 16.98 -14.13
C TYR A 185 -9.36 16.42 -14.90
N LEU A 186 -8.84 15.28 -14.47
CA LEU A 186 -7.72 14.62 -15.16
C LEU A 186 -8.06 14.26 -16.61
N ASP A 187 -9.33 13.94 -16.91
CA ASP A 187 -9.79 13.72 -18.27
C ASP A 187 -9.63 14.97 -19.17
N THR A 188 -9.75 16.18 -18.62
CA THR A 188 -9.54 17.41 -19.38
C THR A 188 -8.10 17.63 -19.77
N LEU A 189 -7.16 17.07 -19.01
CA LEU A 189 -5.72 17.22 -19.24
C LEU A 189 -5.16 16.27 -20.31
N LYS A 190 -5.92 15.27 -20.77
CA LYS A 190 -5.44 14.24 -21.72
C LYS A 190 -4.79 14.82 -22.99
N ASN A 191 -5.26 15.98 -23.46
CA ASN A 191 -4.76 16.59 -24.68
C ASN A 191 -3.78 17.73 -24.42
N ASP A 192 -3.41 17.99 -23.16
CA ASP A 192 -2.39 18.98 -22.82
C ASP A 192 -1.00 18.39 -23.10
N LYS A 193 -0.18 19.08 -23.88
CA LYS A 193 1.19 18.66 -24.23
C LYS A 193 2.12 18.49 -23.04
N ASN A 194 1.82 19.14 -21.91
CA ASN A 194 2.60 19.08 -20.69
C ASN A 194 2.10 18.01 -19.72
N PHE A 195 1.06 17.23 -20.12
CA PHE A 195 0.50 16.15 -19.32
C PHE A 195 0.85 14.80 -19.91
N ILE A 196 1.57 14.01 -19.14
CA ILE A 196 1.98 12.64 -19.50
C ILE A 196 1.43 11.69 -18.43
N TYR A 197 0.72 10.64 -18.83
CA TYR A 197 0.26 9.60 -17.92
C TYR A 197 0.60 8.20 -18.45
N LYS A 198 0.86 7.26 -17.55
CA LYS A 198 1.21 5.86 -17.85
C LYS A 198 0.60 4.93 -16.81
N ASN A 199 0.53 3.66 -17.14
CA ASN A 199 0.21 2.62 -16.18
C ASN A 199 1.38 2.46 -15.21
N ALA A 200 1.16 2.69 -13.93
CA ALA A 200 2.22 2.48 -12.96
C ALA A 200 2.06 1.18 -12.18
N ILE A 201 3.18 0.70 -11.66
CA ILE A 201 3.27 -0.47 -10.79
C ILE A 201 3.93 -0.04 -9.49
N SER A 202 3.23 -0.25 -8.37
CA SER A 202 3.74 0.10 -7.05
C SER A 202 4.89 -0.82 -6.63
N SER A 203 5.76 -0.31 -5.79
CA SER A 203 6.86 -1.09 -5.20
C SER A 203 6.45 -1.89 -3.96
N GLY A 204 5.21 -1.76 -3.51
CA GLY A 204 4.65 -2.47 -2.35
C GLY A 204 3.14 -2.58 -2.43
N VAL A 205 2.57 -3.37 -1.55
CA VAL A 205 1.12 -3.63 -1.47
C VAL A 205 0.47 -3.03 -0.22
N VAL A 206 1.23 -2.25 0.56
CA VAL A 206 0.81 -1.49 1.75
C VAL A 206 1.60 -0.18 1.83
N THR A 207 1.03 0.82 2.50
CA THR A 207 1.61 2.16 2.69
C THR A 207 2.99 2.11 3.35
N ASP A 208 3.15 1.27 4.39
CA ASP A 208 4.42 1.10 5.13
C ASP A 208 5.58 0.53 4.27
N VAL A 209 5.29 0.09 3.05
CA VAL A 209 6.27 -0.41 2.06
C VAL A 209 6.34 0.48 0.83
N GLY A 210 5.19 0.83 0.24
CA GLY A 210 5.12 1.60 -1.00
C GLY A 210 5.77 2.97 -0.88
N ILE A 211 5.47 3.71 0.19
CA ILE A 211 6.02 5.06 0.41
C ILE A 211 7.52 5.04 0.72
N PRO A 212 8.05 4.22 1.67
CA PRO A 212 9.50 4.13 1.87
C PRO A 212 10.27 3.73 0.62
N ASN A 213 9.78 2.75 -0.11
CA ASN A 213 10.43 2.30 -1.33
C ASN A 213 10.48 3.41 -2.39
N PHE A 214 9.39 4.17 -2.54
CA PHE A 214 9.32 5.30 -3.46
C PHE A 214 10.31 6.42 -3.06
N PHE A 215 10.22 6.94 -1.83
CA PHE A 215 11.03 8.10 -1.41
C PHE A 215 12.50 7.77 -1.23
N ASN A 216 12.88 6.50 -1.07
CA ASN A 216 14.28 6.06 -1.04
C ASN A 216 14.75 5.45 -2.36
N MET A 217 13.95 5.50 -3.42
CA MET A 217 14.25 4.93 -4.74
C MET A 217 14.76 3.48 -4.64
N ILE A 218 13.99 2.64 -3.96
CA ILE A 218 14.33 1.24 -3.79
C ILE A 218 13.81 0.46 -4.99
N LYS A 219 14.73 -0.13 -5.77
CA LYS A 219 14.37 -0.92 -6.95
C LYS A 219 13.95 -2.34 -6.60
N GLN A 220 14.68 -2.94 -5.68
CA GLN A 220 14.51 -4.35 -5.29
C GLN A 220 14.50 -4.50 -3.78
N PRO A 221 13.72 -5.40 -3.21
CA PRO A 221 13.87 -5.81 -1.82
C PRO A 221 15.20 -6.60 -1.64
N ASP A 222 15.88 -6.63 -0.51
CA ASP A 222 15.55 -5.98 0.75
C ASP A 222 15.97 -4.49 0.71
N GLY A 223 15.01 -3.59 0.89
CA GLY A 223 15.26 -2.16 0.81
C GLY A 223 15.70 -1.51 2.12
N VAL A 224 15.71 -2.23 3.23
CA VAL A 224 16.03 -1.67 4.55
C VAL A 224 17.43 -1.06 4.61
N PRO A 225 18.51 -1.73 4.15
CA PRO A 225 19.84 -1.13 4.14
C PRO A 225 19.92 0.14 3.31
N GLN A 226 19.23 0.20 2.15
CA GLN A 226 19.18 1.37 1.29
C GLN A 226 18.45 2.54 1.98
N ALA A 227 17.29 2.28 2.61
CA ALA A 227 16.55 3.30 3.34
C ALA A 227 17.34 3.86 4.53
N ILE A 228 18.04 3.00 5.28
CA ILE A 228 18.90 3.43 6.40
C ILE A 228 20.11 4.24 5.91
N SER A 229 20.69 3.91 4.77
CA SER A 229 21.82 4.66 4.20
C SER A 229 21.44 6.08 3.80
N GLN A 230 20.17 6.33 3.47
CA GLN A 230 19.62 7.59 2.97
C GLN A 230 20.30 8.11 1.69
N ASN A 231 21.08 7.28 0.99
CA ASN A 231 21.84 7.72 -0.19
C ASN A 231 20.95 8.16 -1.34
N THR A 232 19.81 7.53 -1.51
CA THR A 232 18.83 7.80 -2.58
C THR A 232 17.54 8.41 -2.04
N CYS A 233 17.55 8.94 -0.82
CA CYS A 233 16.38 9.59 -0.25
C CYS A 233 16.09 10.92 -0.98
N LEU A 234 14.92 11.05 -1.59
CA LEU A 234 14.52 12.21 -2.36
C LEU A 234 14.50 13.51 -1.54
N PHE A 235 14.09 13.47 -0.26
CA PHE A 235 14.14 14.65 0.62
C PHE A 235 15.56 15.10 0.90
N LYS A 236 16.49 14.17 1.17
CA LYS A 236 17.92 14.50 1.34
C LYS A 236 18.49 15.11 0.07
N MET A 237 18.26 14.48 -1.07
CA MET A 237 18.73 14.95 -2.37
C MET A 237 18.20 16.36 -2.69
N ALA A 238 16.90 16.59 -2.46
CA ALA A 238 16.28 17.91 -2.62
C ALA A 238 16.95 18.96 -1.72
N LYS A 239 17.09 18.65 -0.43
CA LYS A 239 17.69 19.56 0.56
C LYS A 239 19.14 19.91 0.23
N GLU A 240 19.94 18.91 -0.13
CA GLU A 240 21.36 19.09 -0.50
C GLU A 240 21.52 19.90 -1.80
N ASN A 241 20.50 19.91 -2.68
CA ASN A 241 20.49 20.73 -3.90
C ASN A 241 19.66 22.02 -3.78
N GLY A 242 19.45 22.53 -2.56
CA GLY A 242 18.95 23.89 -2.32
C GLY A 242 17.42 24.05 -2.32
N PHE A 243 16.65 22.97 -2.35
CA PHE A 243 15.21 23.04 -2.21
C PHE A 243 14.80 23.19 -0.74
N GLN A 244 13.70 23.90 -0.50
CA GLN A 244 12.92 23.73 0.72
C GLN A 244 12.09 22.45 0.61
N THR A 245 11.91 21.74 1.71
CA THR A 245 11.33 20.41 1.71
C THR A 245 10.13 20.31 2.64
N TYR A 246 9.01 19.82 2.11
CA TYR A 246 7.74 19.74 2.81
C TYR A 246 7.15 18.34 2.70
N PHE A 247 6.64 17.81 3.80
CA PHE A 247 5.84 16.59 3.81
C PHE A 247 4.56 16.82 4.58
N TYR A 248 3.44 16.82 3.88
CA TYR A 248 2.12 16.96 4.47
C TYR A 248 1.28 15.74 4.17
N SER A 249 0.69 15.15 5.21
CA SER A 249 -0.14 13.95 5.10
C SER A 249 -1.50 14.17 5.77
N ALA A 250 -2.56 13.72 5.11
CA ALA A 250 -3.89 13.62 5.70
C ALA A 250 -4.05 12.40 6.62
N GLN A 251 -3.10 11.46 6.59
CA GLN A 251 -3.09 10.28 7.46
C GLN A 251 -2.77 10.65 8.91
N ALA A 252 -3.33 9.90 9.86
CA ALA A 252 -3.04 10.11 11.27
C ALA A 252 -1.63 9.64 11.67
N GLN A 253 -1.06 10.22 12.72
CA GLN A 253 0.30 9.95 13.17
C GLN A 253 0.57 8.45 13.43
N ASN A 254 -0.39 7.74 14.01
CA ASN A 254 -0.23 6.32 14.30
C ASN A 254 -0.17 5.45 13.03
N GLN A 255 -0.78 5.90 11.93
CA GLN A 255 -0.69 5.24 10.62
C GLN A 255 0.67 5.47 9.94
N LEU A 256 1.33 6.59 10.27
CA LEU A 256 2.64 6.97 9.73
C LEU A 256 3.83 6.54 10.60
N ALA A 257 3.58 5.92 11.76
CA ALA A 257 4.63 5.69 12.76
C ALA A 257 5.79 4.80 12.24
N GLN A 258 5.48 3.74 11.50
CA GLN A 258 6.50 2.87 10.90
C GLN A 258 7.16 3.54 9.70
N LEU A 259 6.38 4.17 8.84
CA LEU A 259 6.79 4.92 7.67
C LEU A 259 7.83 6.00 8.01
N LYS A 260 7.59 6.76 9.08
CA LYS A 260 8.44 7.87 9.53
C LYS A 260 9.89 7.47 9.75
N SER A 261 10.13 6.22 10.14
CA SER A 261 11.48 5.68 10.34
C SER A 261 12.32 5.60 9.05
N TYR A 262 11.67 5.61 7.88
CA TYR A 262 12.32 5.46 6.58
C TYR A 262 12.15 6.69 5.67
N LEU A 263 11.56 7.78 6.14
CA LEU A 263 11.32 8.99 5.33
C LEU A 263 12.42 10.03 5.38
N CYS A 264 13.57 9.75 5.99
CA CYS A 264 14.67 10.73 6.14
C CYS A 264 14.19 12.06 6.74
N THR A 265 13.41 12.03 7.78
CA THR A 265 12.71 13.20 8.35
C THR A 265 13.62 14.36 8.74
N ASN A 266 14.91 14.09 8.97
CA ASN A 266 15.94 15.12 9.24
C ASN A 266 16.17 16.09 8.06
N PHE A 267 15.71 15.72 6.86
CA PHE A 267 15.83 16.53 5.64
C PHE A 267 14.49 17.13 5.20
N ILE A 268 13.48 17.12 6.08
CA ILE A 268 12.17 17.73 5.84
C ILE A 268 12.08 18.98 6.71
N ASP A 269 11.93 20.15 6.09
CA ASP A 269 11.87 21.45 6.77
C ASP A 269 10.55 21.64 7.52
N ASP A 270 9.43 21.22 6.92
CA ASP A 270 8.12 21.27 7.55
C ASP A 270 7.38 19.94 7.34
N TYR A 271 7.06 19.29 8.46
CA TYR A 271 6.38 18.01 8.53
C TYR A 271 5.03 18.18 9.24
N PHE A 272 3.97 17.74 8.59
CA PHE A 272 2.61 17.80 9.12
C PHE A 272 1.88 16.49 8.87
N ASP A 273 1.15 16.00 9.86
CA ASP A 273 0.24 14.85 9.73
C ASP A 273 -1.19 15.19 10.18
N GLY A 274 -2.17 14.35 9.83
CA GLY A 274 -3.57 14.59 10.12
C GLY A 274 -3.91 14.73 11.60
N THR A 275 -3.07 14.21 12.49
CA THR A 275 -3.22 14.36 13.95
C THR A 275 -3.15 15.82 14.40
N ASN A 276 -2.33 16.62 13.73
CA ASN A 276 -2.17 18.04 14.06
C ASN A 276 -3.46 18.84 13.82
N LEU A 277 -4.31 18.38 12.88
CA LEU A 277 -5.62 18.99 12.60
C LEU A 277 -6.70 18.55 13.56
N THR A 278 -6.80 17.25 13.79
CA THR A 278 -7.85 16.66 14.62
C THR A 278 -7.53 16.70 16.11
N LYS A 279 -6.27 16.97 16.47
CA LYS A 279 -5.72 16.89 17.84
C LYS A 279 -5.85 15.51 18.48
N GLU A 280 -6.05 14.49 17.66
CA GLU A 280 -6.20 13.10 18.07
C GLU A 280 -5.27 12.20 17.24
N ALA A 281 -4.34 11.50 17.89
CA ALA A 281 -3.29 10.71 17.25
C ALA A 281 -3.79 9.60 16.32
N SER A 282 -5.05 9.23 16.44
CA SER A 282 -5.66 8.14 15.65
C SER A 282 -6.76 8.60 14.69
N THR A 283 -6.97 9.90 14.54
CA THR A 283 -8.01 10.46 13.66
C THR A 283 -7.34 11.14 12.47
N PRO A 284 -7.52 10.62 11.25
CA PRO A 284 -7.00 11.23 10.04
C PRO A 284 -7.83 12.47 9.64
N ALA A 285 -7.25 13.31 8.79
CA ALA A 285 -7.94 14.47 8.21
C ALA A 285 -8.54 14.11 6.84
N LEU A 286 -9.41 14.96 6.33
CA LEU A 286 -9.82 14.94 4.93
C LEU A 286 -8.72 15.57 4.06
N ASP A 287 -8.60 15.13 2.81
CA ASP A 287 -7.53 15.58 1.90
C ASP A 287 -7.59 17.06 1.54
N GLU A 288 -8.75 17.72 1.66
CA GLU A 288 -8.88 19.16 1.46
C GLU A 288 -8.00 20.00 2.41
N TYR A 289 -7.61 19.44 3.55
CA TYR A 289 -6.65 20.09 4.44
C TYR A 289 -5.26 20.21 3.82
N LEU A 290 -4.88 19.32 2.91
CA LEU A 290 -3.64 19.44 2.14
C LEU A 290 -3.66 20.72 1.28
N ILE A 291 -4.82 21.09 0.75
CA ILE A 291 -5.01 22.33 0.00
C ILE A 291 -4.79 23.55 0.88
N THR A 292 -5.28 23.52 2.13
CA THR A 292 -5.07 24.63 3.07
C THR A 292 -3.59 24.75 3.47
N LYS A 293 -2.90 23.63 3.62
CA LYS A 293 -1.48 23.60 4.00
C LYS A 293 -0.53 24.19 2.94
N ILE A 294 -0.99 24.32 1.70
CA ILE A 294 -0.23 25.03 0.63
C ILE A 294 0.02 26.49 1.02
N ASP A 295 -0.82 27.09 1.88
CA ASP A 295 -0.62 28.47 2.36
C ASP A 295 0.61 28.64 3.21
N ASP A 296 1.11 27.60 3.86
CA ASP A 296 2.28 27.60 4.72
C ASP A 296 3.59 27.44 3.93
N ILE A 297 3.53 27.14 2.63
CA ILE A 297 4.71 26.92 1.79
C ILE A 297 5.29 28.24 1.31
N ASP A 298 6.60 28.42 1.52
CA ASP A 298 7.37 29.56 1.00
C ASP A 298 7.79 29.31 -0.46
N PHE A 299 6.99 29.79 -1.40
CA PHE A 299 7.31 29.70 -2.85
C PHE A 299 8.35 30.72 -3.33
N SER A 300 8.94 31.54 -2.46
CA SER A 300 10.07 32.40 -2.85
C SER A 300 11.33 31.62 -3.24
N LYS A 301 11.43 30.35 -2.78
CA LYS A 301 12.53 29.43 -3.06
C LYS A 301 12.04 28.21 -3.82
N PRO A 302 12.93 27.50 -4.55
CA PRO A 302 12.62 26.18 -5.10
C PRO A 302 12.15 25.24 -4.00
N SER A 303 11.07 24.50 -4.26
CA SER A 303 10.44 23.66 -3.23
C SER A 303 10.22 22.23 -3.73
N PHE A 304 10.54 21.26 -2.87
CA PHE A 304 10.17 19.86 -3.02
C PHE A 304 9.06 19.55 -2.01
N ILE A 305 7.88 19.28 -2.51
CA ILE A 305 6.64 19.18 -1.72
C ILE A 305 6.07 17.77 -1.92
N ALA A 306 5.86 17.03 -0.84
CA ALA A 306 5.14 15.77 -0.85
C ALA A 306 3.80 15.95 -0.12
N LEU A 307 2.70 15.71 -0.83
CA LEU A 307 1.33 15.75 -0.33
C LEU A 307 0.76 14.35 -0.34
N HIS A 308 0.57 13.77 0.84
CA HIS A 308 0.10 12.39 1.00
C HIS A 308 -1.40 12.39 1.35
N GLN A 309 -2.21 11.90 0.43
CA GLN A 309 -3.65 11.79 0.56
C GLN A 309 -4.08 10.64 1.47
N ARG A 310 -5.33 10.65 1.88
CA ARG A 310 -6.01 9.57 2.58
C ARG A 310 -7.22 9.04 1.80
N ALA A 311 -7.80 9.82 0.91
CA ALA A 311 -8.96 9.40 0.12
C ALA A 311 -8.68 8.03 -0.53
N SER A 312 -9.71 7.21 -0.69
CA SER A 312 -9.62 5.83 -1.19
C SER A 312 -9.03 4.79 -0.23
N HIS A 313 -8.75 5.15 1.04
CA HIS A 313 -8.50 4.17 2.11
C HIS A 313 -9.82 3.56 2.60
N SER A 314 -9.83 2.27 2.90
CA SER A 314 -11.00 1.61 3.52
C SER A 314 -11.14 2.02 5.00
N PRO A 315 -12.38 2.27 5.51
CA PRO A 315 -13.66 2.26 4.83
C PRO A 315 -13.86 3.51 3.97
N PHE A 316 -14.25 3.33 2.71
CA PHE A 316 -14.25 4.41 1.71
C PHE A 316 -15.24 5.54 1.99
N TYR A 317 -16.41 5.23 2.57
CA TYR A 317 -17.52 6.17 2.79
C TYR A 317 -17.20 7.32 3.77
N ASP A 318 -16.14 7.23 4.56
CA ASP A 318 -15.72 8.26 5.52
C ASP A 318 -14.45 9.03 5.08
N THR A 319 -13.99 8.80 3.84
CA THR A 319 -12.78 9.41 3.31
C THR A 319 -13.03 10.64 2.47
N TYR A 320 -14.27 11.00 2.24
CA TYR A 320 -14.71 12.19 1.50
C TYR A 320 -15.86 12.90 2.21
N PRO A 321 -16.03 14.22 2.01
CA PRO A 321 -17.16 14.96 2.57
C PRO A 321 -18.47 14.56 1.89
N LYS A 322 -19.58 14.72 2.59
CA LYS A 322 -20.91 14.25 2.14
C LYS A 322 -21.34 14.82 0.77
N GLU A 323 -20.93 16.02 0.43
CA GLU A 323 -21.17 16.65 -0.89
C GLU A 323 -20.52 15.91 -2.05
N PHE A 324 -19.53 15.03 -1.77
CA PHE A 324 -18.90 14.14 -2.74
C PHE A 324 -19.56 12.76 -2.84
N GLU A 325 -20.70 12.55 -2.20
CA GLU A 325 -21.55 11.38 -2.40
C GLU A 325 -22.31 11.51 -3.75
N ILE A 326 -21.54 11.69 -4.84
CA ILE A 326 -22.05 12.00 -6.20
C ILE A 326 -22.72 10.78 -6.81
N TYR A 327 -22.15 9.59 -6.60
CA TYR A 327 -22.70 8.31 -7.07
C TYR A 327 -23.43 7.60 -5.94
N ASN A 328 -24.63 7.13 -6.24
CA ASN A 328 -25.43 6.28 -5.34
C ASN A 328 -26.24 5.28 -6.16
N LYS A 329 -26.91 4.34 -5.48
CA LYS A 329 -27.73 3.31 -6.14
C LYS A 329 -28.85 3.86 -7.01
N GLU A 330 -29.30 5.09 -6.78
CA GLU A 330 -30.41 5.71 -7.52
C GLU A 330 -29.95 6.32 -8.84
N ASN A 331 -28.77 6.98 -8.85
CA ASN A 331 -28.30 7.74 -10.00
C ASN A 331 -27.21 7.06 -10.83
N ILE A 332 -26.52 6.03 -10.30
CA ILE A 332 -25.48 5.31 -11.05
C ILE A 332 -26.11 4.44 -12.15
N GLU A 333 -25.55 4.47 -13.37
CA GLU A 333 -26.10 3.75 -14.51
C GLU A 333 -26.05 2.22 -14.28
N ASP A 334 -24.91 1.70 -13.84
CA ASP A 334 -24.75 0.29 -13.54
C ASP A 334 -25.27 -0.06 -12.14
N LYS A 335 -26.49 -0.56 -12.07
CA LYS A 335 -27.15 -0.98 -10.84
C LYS A 335 -26.56 -2.24 -10.20
N THR A 336 -25.68 -2.95 -10.90
CA THR A 336 -25.05 -4.18 -10.41
C THR A 336 -23.87 -3.92 -9.46
N LEU A 337 -23.30 -2.70 -9.48
CA LEU A 337 -22.17 -2.33 -8.64
C LEU A 337 -22.49 -2.50 -7.15
N SER A 338 -21.52 -3.00 -6.39
CA SER A 338 -21.63 -3.08 -4.93
C SER A 338 -21.64 -1.67 -4.29
N GLN A 339 -22.21 -1.53 -3.09
CA GLN A 339 -22.13 -0.26 -2.37
C GLN A 339 -20.67 0.13 -2.09
N THR A 340 -19.83 -0.83 -1.73
CA THR A 340 -18.38 -0.62 -1.52
C THR A 340 -17.71 0.00 -2.74
N LEU A 341 -18.03 -0.46 -3.95
CA LEU A 341 -17.47 0.11 -5.17
C LEU A 341 -18.03 1.52 -5.46
N ILE A 342 -19.28 1.76 -5.17
CA ILE A 342 -19.89 3.10 -5.30
C ILE A 342 -19.18 4.09 -4.34
N ASP A 343 -18.99 3.72 -3.08
CA ASP A 343 -18.27 4.53 -2.09
C ASP A 343 -16.82 4.78 -2.53
N TYR A 344 -16.17 3.77 -3.09
CA TYR A 344 -14.83 3.91 -3.67
C TYR A 344 -14.80 4.89 -4.85
N LEU A 345 -15.76 4.82 -5.76
CA LEU A 345 -15.85 5.75 -6.90
C LEU A 345 -16.06 7.20 -6.44
N ASN A 346 -16.81 7.42 -5.37
CA ASN A 346 -16.95 8.74 -4.75
C ASN A 346 -15.61 9.22 -4.17
N SER A 347 -14.85 8.33 -3.53
CA SER A 347 -13.51 8.68 -3.00
C SER A 347 -12.51 9.00 -4.12
N VAL A 348 -12.54 8.29 -5.24
CA VAL A 348 -11.72 8.60 -6.43
C VAL A 348 -12.13 9.95 -7.05
N ARG A 349 -13.42 10.24 -7.07
CA ARG A 349 -13.94 11.53 -7.55
C ARG A 349 -13.49 12.69 -6.65
N TYR A 350 -13.44 12.46 -5.36
CA TYR A 350 -12.89 13.42 -4.40
C TYR A 350 -11.37 13.60 -4.56
N THR A 351 -10.62 12.52 -4.79
CA THR A 351 -9.19 12.58 -5.11
C THR A 351 -8.92 13.47 -6.33
N ASP A 352 -9.69 13.32 -7.40
CA ASP A 352 -9.60 14.15 -8.62
C ASP A 352 -9.82 15.64 -8.32
N TYR A 353 -10.84 15.97 -7.51
CA TYR A 353 -11.12 17.33 -7.05
C TYR A 353 -9.97 17.91 -6.21
N VAL A 354 -9.40 17.14 -5.31
CA VAL A 354 -8.28 17.60 -4.46
C VAL A 354 -7.06 17.88 -5.32
N ILE A 355 -6.75 17.02 -6.30
CA ILE A 355 -5.64 17.22 -7.27
C ILE A 355 -5.87 18.54 -8.05
N GLU A 356 -7.07 18.77 -8.58
CA GLU A 356 -7.41 20.01 -9.28
C GLU A 356 -7.10 21.25 -8.43
N ASN A 357 -7.57 21.24 -7.18
CA ASN A 357 -7.42 22.40 -6.29
C ASN A 357 -5.99 22.58 -5.79
N ILE A 358 -5.21 21.50 -5.60
CA ILE A 358 -3.77 21.60 -5.34
C ILE A 358 -3.06 22.30 -6.50
N ILE A 359 -3.28 21.84 -7.74
CA ILE A 359 -2.66 22.42 -8.94
C ILE A 359 -3.05 23.88 -9.09
N LYS A 360 -4.34 24.20 -8.99
CA LYS A 360 -4.86 25.57 -9.08
C LYS A 360 -4.24 26.46 -8.02
N LYS A 361 -4.27 26.06 -6.75
CA LYS A 361 -3.77 26.88 -5.64
C LYS A 361 -2.27 27.13 -5.74
N ILE A 362 -1.47 26.14 -6.15
CA ILE A 362 -0.02 26.36 -6.37
C ILE A 362 0.22 27.26 -7.57
N SER A 363 -0.56 27.12 -8.67
CA SER A 363 -0.43 27.99 -9.84
C SER A 363 -0.72 29.46 -9.53
N GLU A 364 -1.57 29.76 -8.54
CA GLU A 364 -1.88 31.13 -8.08
C GLU A 364 -0.77 31.71 -7.18
N LYS A 365 0.09 30.87 -6.59
CA LYS A 365 1.13 31.30 -5.65
C LYS A 365 2.52 31.48 -6.24
N THR A 366 2.78 30.96 -7.43
CA THR A 366 4.11 30.99 -8.03
C THR A 366 4.08 30.95 -9.54
N ASP A 367 4.93 31.78 -10.20
CA ASP A 367 5.18 31.73 -11.65
C ASP A 367 6.36 30.82 -12.00
N ARG A 368 7.00 30.16 -10.99
CA ARG A 368 8.12 29.26 -11.20
C ARG A 368 7.62 28.00 -11.92
N PRO A 369 8.39 27.46 -12.89
CA PRO A 369 8.09 26.16 -13.50
C PRO A 369 7.87 25.12 -12.41
N THR A 370 6.71 24.48 -12.43
CA THR A 370 6.29 23.53 -11.40
C THR A 370 5.86 22.22 -12.05
N TYR A 371 6.35 21.10 -11.52
CA TYR A 371 5.99 19.76 -11.96
C TYR A 371 5.18 19.08 -10.87
N PHE A 372 3.97 18.66 -11.22
CA PHE A 372 3.12 17.82 -10.37
C PHE A 372 3.28 16.37 -10.81
N ILE A 373 3.66 15.51 -9.88
CA ILE A 373 3.79 14.07 -10.09
C ILE A 373 2.77 13.40 -9.18
N PHE A 374 1.84 12.66 -9.77
CA PHE A 374 0.87 11.86 -9.04
C PHE A 374 1.18 10.37 -9.21
N THR A 375 1.19 9.65 -8.13
CA THR A 375 1.13 8.19 -8.07
C THR A 375 0.43 7.77 -6.79
N SER A 376 0.18 6.49 -6.59
CA SER A 376 -0.37 5.97 -5.33
C SER A 376 0.66 5.10 -4.64
N ASP A 377 0.64 5.07 -3.33
CA ASP A 377 1.50 4.20 -2.51
C ASP A 377 1.32 2.71 -2.85
N HIS A 378 0.10 2.27 -3.00
CA HIS A 378 -0.39 1.01 -3.54
C HIS A 378 -1.80 1.21 -4.09
N SER A 379 -2.44 0.15 -4.52
CA SER A 379 -3.84 0.13 -4.90
C SER A 379 -4.64 -0.82 -4.00
N THR A 380 -5.93 -0.93 -4.24
CA THR A 380 -6.84 -1.82 -3.51
C THR A 380 -7.65 -2.66 -4.49
N SER A 381 -7.99 -3.86 -4.09
CA SER A 381 -8.95 -4.71 -4.80
C SER A 381 -10.36 -4.44 -4.29
N ILE A 382 -11.32 -4.30 -5.23
CA ILE A 382 -12.75 -4.14 -4.94
C ILE A 382 -13.50 -5.08 -5.88
N GLU A 383 -13.14 -6.34 -5.83
CA GLU A 383 -13.77 -7.39 -6.60
C GLU A 383 -14.75 -8.18 -5.74
N LYS A 384 -15.72 -8.83 -6.38
CA LYS A 384 -16.61 -9.73 -5.66
C LYS A 384 -15.79 -10.82 -4.97
N ASN A 385 -15.81 -10.85 -3.64
CA ASN A 385 -15.06 -11.78 -2.79
C ASN A 385 -13.53 -11.58 -2.75
N ARG A 386 -13.01 -10.44 -3.21
CA ARG A 386 -11.58 -10.09 -3.12
C ARG A 386 -11.44 -8.60 -2.87
N ASN A 387 -11.57 -8.19 -1.61
CA ASN A 387 -11.49 -6.79 -1.22
C ASN A 387 -10.22 -6.51 -0.41
N GLY A 388 -9.76 -5.24 -0.46
CA GLY A 388 -8.63 -4.78 0.32
C GLY A 388 -7.29 -4.84 -0.40
N HIS A 389 -6.22 -4.59 0.35
CA HIS A 389 -4.84 -4.55 -0.11
C HIS A 389 -3.94 -5.48 0.73
N GLY A 390 -2.62 -5.36 0.61
CA GLY A 390 -1.66 -6.16 1.38
C GLY A 390 -1.34 -7.52 0.76
N ARG A 391 -1.81 -7.81 -0.45
CA ARG A 391 -1.65 -9.12 -1.09
C ARG A 391 -1.03 -9.01 -2.47
N LEU A 392 0.07 -9.74 -2.68
CA LEU A 392 0.77 -9.77 -3.97
C LEU A 392 0.00 -10.50 -5.07
N ASP A 393 -0.84 -11.48 -4.72
CA ASP A 393 -1.62 -12.29 -5.66
C ASP A 393 -2.91 -11.61 -6.15
N PHE A 394 -3.21 -10.40 -5.68
CA PHE A 394 -4.27 -9.55 -6.21
C PHE A 394 -3.66 -8.55 -7.19
N ASP A 395 -3.83 -8.76 -8.48
CA ASP A 395 -3.21 -7.92 -9.52
C ASP A 395 -3.62 -6.45 -9.39
N SER A 396 -4.85 -6.19 -8.99
CA SER A 396 -5.35 -4.85 -8.79
C SER A 396 -4.61 -4.06 -7.70
N VAL A 397 -4.00 -4.72 -6.71
CA VAL A 397 -3.38 -4.06 -5.54
C VAL A 397 -2.07 -3.33 -5.87
N TRP A 398 -1.36 -3.74 -6.91
CA TRP A 398 -0.11 -3.08 -7.33
C TRP A 398 -0.26 -2.30 -8.64
N GLN A 399 -1.46 -2.26 -9.24
CA GLN A 399 -1.77 -1.49 -10.44
C GLN A 399 -2.24 -0.08 -10.07
N ILE A 400 -1.32 0.86 -10.07
CA ILE A 400 -1.54 2.23 -9.63
C ILE A 400 -1.53 3.22 -10.79
N PRO A 401 -2.10 4.43 -10.62
CA PRO A 401 -1.98 5.52 -11.58
C PRO A 401 -0.60 6.18 -11.51
N PHE A 402 -0.23 6.83 -12.61
CA PHE A 402 0.87 7.78 -12.67
C PHE A 402 0.56 8.88 -13.69
N PHE A 403 0.81 10.12 -13.30
CA PHE A 403 0.98 11.20 -14.26
C PHE A 403 2.07 12.19 -13.80
N VAL A 404 2.62 12.92 -14.78
CA VAL A 404 3.37 14.16 -14.56
C VAL A 404 2.71 15.28 -15.35
N TYR A 405 2.52 16.44 -14.71
CA TYR A 405 1.95 17.64 -15.31
C TYR A 405 2.80 18.85 -14.99
N GLY A 406 3.22 19.57 -16.02
CA GLY A 406 4.04 20.76 -15.89
C GLY A 406 3.26 22.05 -16.15
N ILE A 407 3.45 23.08 -15.32
CA ILE A 407 2.89 24.43 -15.49
C ILE A 407 3.98 25.49 -15.49
N ASN A 408 3.66 26.73 -15.91
CA ASN A 408 4.55 27.91 -15.88
C ASN A 408 5.83 27.70 -16.70
N ASN A 409 5.68 27.36 -17.98
CA ASN A 409 6.78 27.09 -18.93
C ASN A 409 7.70 25.94 -18.47
N PRO A 410 7.15 24.76 -18.20
CA PRO A 410 7.96 23.61 -17.83
C PRO A 410 8.85 23.20 -19.01
N LYS A 411 9.99 22.55 -18.69
CA LYS A 411 10.77 21.84 -19.69
C LYS A 411 9.94 20.68 -20.23
N ASP A 412 9.90 20.52 -21.54
CA ASP A 412 9.24 19.40 -22.18
C ASP A 412 9.89 18.06 -21.75
N LEU A 413 9.08 17.16 -21.19
CA LEU A 413 9.49 15.84 -20.75
C LEU A 413 9.14 14.73 -21.75
N ASN A 414 8.39 15.01 -22.82
CA ASN A 414 7.89 13.98 -23.74
C ASN A 414 9.04 13.14 -24.32
N ASN A 415 10.15 13.77 -24.67
CA ASN A 415 11.33 13.08 -25.20
C ASN A 415 12.06 12.20 -24.18
N ASN A 416 11.66 12.25 -22.91
CA ASN A 416 12.24 11.41 -21.85
C ASN A 416 11.44 10.12 -21.61
N PHE A 417 10.29 9.95 -22.27
CA PHE A 417 9.47 8.75 -22.15
C PHE A 417 9.52 7.93 -23.45
N GLN A 418 9.65 6.62 -23.31
CA GLN A 418 9.48 5.68 -24.42
C GLN A 418 7.98 5.44 -24.70
N ASP A 419 7.70 4.93 -25.88
CA ASP A 419 6.39 4.37 -26.21
C ASP A 419 6.22 2.97 -25.58
N PHE A 420 6.31 2.95 -24.25
CA PHE A 420 6.10 1.78 -23.41
C PHE A 420 5.03 2.14 -22.36
N PRO A 421 4.00 1.28 -22.17
CA PRO A 421 2.81 1.69 -21.41
C PRO A 421 2.98 1.68 -19.90
N TYR A 422 4.08 1.13 -19.36
CA TYR A 422 4.27 0.93 -17.93
C TYR A 422 5.44 1.77 -17.36
N ILE A 423 5.34 2.10 -16.07
CA ILE A 423 6.40 2.72 -15.28
C ILE A 423 6.36 2.14 -13.86
N SER A 424 7.51 1.92 -13.23
CA SER A 424 7.60 1.48 -11.84
C SER A 424 7.73 2.65 -10.87
N HIS A 425 7.42 2.45 -9.59
CA HIS A 425 7.72 3.43 -8.53
C HIS A 425 9.18 3.87 -8.52
N TYR A 426 10.12 2.94 -8.76
CA TYR A 426 11.54 3.27 -8.87
C TYR A 426 11.81 4.27 -9.99
N GLN A 427 11.24 4.05 -11.17
CA GLN A 427 11.39 4.95 -12.31
C GLN A 427 10.70 6.30 -12.10
N VAL A 428 9.57 6.33 -11.38
CA VAL A 428 8.93 7.60 -10.97
C VAL A 428 9.83 8.35 -9.98
N GLY A 429 10.46 7.64 -9.04
CA GLY A 429 11.47 8.22 -8.14
C GLY A 429 12.69 8.78 -8.90
N ASP A 430 13.15 8.07 -9.95
CA ASP A 430 14.24 8.51 -10.83
C ASP A 430 13.86 9.79 -11.61
N LEU A 431 12.60 9.90 -12.07
CA LEU A 431 12.08 11.14 -12.64
C LEU A 431 12.12 12.30 -11.64
N VAL A 432 11.67 12.07 -10.39
CA VAL A 432 11.75 13.07 -9.32
C VAL A 432 13.20 13.48 -9.08
N SER A 433 14.11 12.52 -8.93
CA SER A 433 15.55 12.74 -8.77
C SER A 433 16.15 13.59 -9.91
N TYR A 434 15.78 13.30 -11.15
CA TYR A 434 16.19 14.08 -12.33
C TYR A 434 15.70 15.52 -12.26
N LEU A 435 14.45 15.75 -11.90
CA LEU A 435 13.92 17.11 -11.71
C LEU A 435 14.62 17.84 -10.56
N LEU A 436 15.02 17.13 -9.51
CA LEU A 436 15.82 17.69 -8.42
C LEU A 436 17.28 18.01 -8.84
N GLY A 437 17.69 17.72 -10.07
CA GLY A 437 18.99 18.08 -10.64
C GLY A 437 20.01 16.97 -10.66
N TYR A 438 19.64 15.73 -10.43
CA TYR A 438 20.52 14.57 -10.42
C TYR A 438 20.48 13.81 -11.76
N GLN A 439 21.50 13.02 -11.99
CA GLN A 439 21.59 12.17 -13.18
C GLN A 439 20.52 11.07 -13.10
N LYS A 440 19.72 10.92 -14.15
CA LYS A 440 18.80 9.79 -14.27
C LYS A 440 19.56 8.47 -14.46
N HIS A 441 19.03 7.39 -13.91
CA HIS A 441 19.60 6.06 -14.09
C HIS A 441 19.40 5.49 -15.49
N TYR A 442 18.34 5.93 -16.18
CA TYR A 442 17.97 5.48 -17.51
C TYR A 442 17.86 6.66 -18.46
N ASP A 443 18.12 6.42 -19.73
CA ASP A 443 17.88 7.42 -20.77
C ASP A 443 16.39 7.78 -20.90
N TYR A 444 15.51 6.82 -20.55
CA TYR A 444 14.07 6.97 -20.54
C TYR A 444 13.49 6.52 -19.20
N PHE A 445 12.46 7.23 -18.70
CA PHE A 445 11.86 6.95 -17.40
C PHE A 445 11.01 5.69 -17.39
N ASN A 446 10.46 5.26 -18.50
CA ASN A 446 9.66 4.04 -18.64
C ASN A 446 10.31 3.00 -19.55
N THR A 447 11.59 2.77 -19.37
CA THR A 447 12.31 1.67 -20.04
C THR A 447 11.74 0.32 -19.64
N LYS A 448 11.63 -0.59 -20.63
CA LYS A 448 11.22 -1.98 -20.37
C LYS A 448 12.29 -2.69 -19.55
N GLU A 449 11.94 -3.03 -18.33
CA GLU A 449 12.78 -3.76 -17.38
C GLU A 449 11.92 -4.57 -16.43
N ASP A 450 12.54 -5.39 -15.59
CA ASP A 450 11.84 -6.08 -14.54
C ASP A 450 11.45 -5.12 -13.40
N TYR A 451 10.20 -5.16 -12.97
CA TYR A 451 9.68 -4.42 -11.83
C TYR A 451 9.48 -5.34 -10.64
N TYR A 452 9.60 -4.80 -9.44
CA TYR A 452 9.52 -5.59 -8.22
C TYR A 452 8.47 -4.99 -7.28
N VAL A 453 7.58 -5.84 -6.79
CA VAL A 453 6.55 -5.48 -5.82
C VAL A 453 6.82 -6.26 -4.54
N CYS A 454 6.98 -5.55 -3.44
CA CYS A 454 7.18 -6.13 -2.13
C CYS A 454 5.82 -6.43 -1.47
N GLY A 455 5.74 -7.50 -0.70
CA GLY A 455 4.59 -7.80 0.14
C GLY A 455 4.40 -6.77 1.26
N ALA A 456 3.75 -7.15 2.35
CA ALA A 456 3.45 -6.25 3.45
C ALA A 456 4.63 -5.97 4.40
N ASP A 457 5.84 -6.34 4.03
CA ASP A 457 7.06 -6.09 4.80
C ASP A 457 8.18 -5.56 3.88
N ILE A 458 8.80 -4.42 4.24
CA ILE A 458 9.80 -3.71 3.42
C ILE A 458 11.06 -4.56 3.15
N SER A 459 11.37 -5.53 4.01
CA SER A 459 12.47 -6.47 3.80
C SER A 459 12.19 -7.55 2.75
N GLY A 460 10.93 -7.62 2.27
CA GLY A 460 10.48 -8.66 1.34
C GLY A 460 10.13 -9.99 2.01
N PHE A 461 10.07 -10.03 3.34
CA PHE A 461 9.79 -11.24 4.10
C PHE A 461 8.40 -11.84 3.82
N ASP A 462 7.40 -10.98 3.52
CA ASP A 462 6.04 -11.40 3.13
C ASP A 462 5.93 -11.78 1.64
N GLY A 463 7.05 -11.89 0.96
CA GLY A 463 7.14 -12.27 -0.45
C GLY A 463 7.43 -11.09 -1.36
N ILE A 464 7.87 -11.45 -2.56
CA ILE A 464 8.22 -10.52 -3.63
C ILE A 464 7.60 -11.02 -4.92
N LEU A 465 6.99 -10.11 -5.66
CA LEU A 465 6.52 -10.34 -7.00
C LEU A 465 7.48 -9.65 -7.97
N LYS A 466 8.06 -10.42 -8.88
CA LYS A 466 8.77 -9.90 -10.05
C LYS A 466 7.79 -9.81 -11.21
N ILE A 467 7.73 -8.67 -11.84
CA ILE A 467 6.94 -8.41 -13.05
C ILE A 467 7.91 -8.17 -14.19
N SER A 468 7.80 -9.01 -15.22
CA SER A 468 8.56 -8.90 -16.47
C SER A 468 7.59 -8.71 -17.63
N PHE A 469 8.10 -8.30 -18.79
CA PHE A 469 7.30 -8.03 -19.97
C PHE A 469 7.85 -8.82 -21.16
N ASP A 470 6.97 -9.50 -21.88
CA ASP A 470 7.32 -10.20 -23.12
C ASP A 470 7.56 -9.22 -24.28
N GLU A 471 7.82 -9.76 -25.48
CA GLU A 471 8.07 -8.95 -26.68
C GLU A 471 6.86 -8.08 -27.09
N LYS A 472 5.65 -8.50 -26.75
CA LYS A 472 4.39 -7.78 -27.02
C LYS A 472 4.02 -6.77 -25.94
N ASN A 473 4.87 -6.62 -24.89
CA ASN A 473 4.61 -5.85 -23.67
C ASN A 473 3.51 -6.45 -22.80
N ASP A 474 3.19 -7.74 -22.98
CA ASP A 474 2.30 -8.45 -22.08
C ASP A 474 3.04 -8.75 -20.75
N LEU A 475 2.34 -8.55 -19.65
CA LEU A 475 2.87 -8.69 -18.32
C LEU A 475 2.96 -10.15 -17.90
N THR A 476 4.13 -10.59 -17.45
CA THR A 476 4.39 -11.89 -16.84
C THR A 476 4.76 -11.73 -15.37
N LYS A 477 4.38 -12.70 -14.54
CA LYS A 477 4.52 -12.66 -13.08
C LYS A 477 5.31 -13.85 -12.58
N ASP A 478 6.34 -13.58 -11.78
CA ASP A 478 7.08 -14.60 -11.06
C ASP A 478 7.02 -14.28 -9.55
N PHE A 479 6.37 -15.15 -8.81
CA PHE A 479 6.26 -15.06 -7.37
C PHE A 479 7.42 -15.82 -6.73
N ASP A 480 8.02 -15.24 -5.70
CA ASP A 480 9.12 -15.85 -4.96
C ASP A 480 10.35 -16.21 -5.85
N PHE A 481 10.63 -15.36 -6.87
CA PHE A 481 11.81 -15.54 -7.74
C PHE A 481 13.14 -15.54 -6.97
N ILE A 482 13.11 -15.27 -5.70
CA ILE A 482 14.25 -15.28 -4.80
C ILE A 482 14.59 -16.72 -4.41
N LYS A 483 15.54 -17.28 -5.10
CA LYS A 483 16.12 -18.61 -4.79
C LYS A 483 17.36 -18.47 -3.93
#